data_8ba62d41a746c21dfd7c73e950d1ab3c
#
_entry.id   8ba62d41a746c21dfd7c73e950d1ab3c
#
_cell.length_a   1.000
_cell.length_b   1.000
_cell.length_c   1.000
_cell.angle_alpha   90.00
_cell.angle_beta   90.00
_cell.angle_gamma   90.00
#
_symmetry.space_group_name_H-M   'P 1'
#
loop_
_entity.id
_entity.type
_entity.pdbx_description
1 polymer ?
#
loop_
_entity_poly.entity_id
_entity_poly.type
_entity_poly.pdbx_seq_one_letter_code
_entity_poly.pdbx_strand_id
1 'polypeptide(L)'
;MPGFDLEEVGHLKYGRELHFWDFEKRKPIESFYLGEDGLVPLEVKFHHNPDSTHGFCGAALSTNVIHWWKDNDEKWQWEKVIDIENEMHPEWPIPLPGVMSAILVSMDDKYLYLNNWLHGDMRQYDITDPHK
;
A
#
# COMPACT_ATOMS: atom_id res chain seq x y z
N MET A 1 -7.88 24.43 -10.36
CA MET A 1 -7.08 23.56 -9.47
C MET A 1 -5.64 24.04 -9.52
N PRO A 2 -4.97 24.26 -8.40
CA PRO A 2 -3.53 24.46 -8.43
C PRO A 2 -2.92 23.23 -9.09
N GLY A 3 -2.02 23.42 -10.04
CA GLY A 3 -1.43 22.33 -10.79
C GLY A 3 -0.76 21.31 -9.88
N PHE A 4 -0.99 20.06 -10.16
CA PHE A 4 -0.28 18.93 -9.56
C PHE A 4 1.14 19.00 -10.12
N ASP A 5 2.09 19.48 -9.32
CA ASP A 5 3.48 19.57 -9.72
C ASP A 5 4.18 18.25 -9.42
N LEU A 6 4.45 17.47 -10.47
CA LEU A 6 5.15 16.20 -10.37
C LEU A 6 6.58 16.34 -9.80
N GLU A 7 7.23 17.49 -9.97
CA GLU A 7 8.53 17.76 -9.34
C GLU A 7 8.41 17.95 -7.82
N GLU A 8 7.30 18.54 -7.35
CA GLU A 8 7.03 18.65 -5.92
C GLU A 8 6.70 17.30 -5.28
N VAL A 9 6.16 16.35 -6.03
CA VAL A 9 5.86 14.98 -5.56
C VAL A 9 7.15 14.21 -5.26
N GLY A 10 8.22 14.43 -6.04
CA GLY A 10 9.54 13.83 -5.79
C GLY A 10 10.25 14.38 -4.55
N HIS A 11 9.87 15.56 -4.07
CA HIS A 11 10.54 16.27 -2.99
C HIS A 11 9.75 16.35 -1.68
N LEU A 12 9.31 15.18 -1.12
CA LEU A 12 9.24 15.01 0.34
C LEU A 12 8.10 15.69 1.12
N LYS A 13 6.99 16.07 0.51
CA LYS A 13 5.82 16.55 1.27
C LYS A 13 4.86 15.44 1.71
N TYR A 14 5.05 14.22 1.21
CA TYR A 14 4.18 13.09 1.52
C TYR A 14 4.85 12.11 2.47
N GLY A 15 4.08 11.60 3.43
CA GLY A 15 4.54 10.59 4.36
C GLY A 15 4.85 9.25 3.68
N ARG A 16 5.72 8.49 4.32
CA ARG A 16 6.18 7.16 3.90
C ARG A 16 6.17 6.20 5.07
N GLU A 17 5.22 6.38 5.99
CA GLU A 17 5.18 5.64 7.23
C GLU A 17 3.82 5.01 7.47
N LEU A 18 3.83 3.83 8.09
CA LEU A 18 2.67 3.20 8.71
C LEU A 18 2.82 3.30 10.21
N HIS A 19 1.75 3.73 10.88
CA HIS A 19 1.71 3.87 12.32
C HIS A 19 0.68 2.92 12.92
N PHE A 20 1.09 2.12 13.89
CA PHE A 20 0.23 1.26 14.68
C PHE A 20 -0.11 1.93 16.00
N TRP A 21 -1.39 1.95 16.31
CA TRP A 21 -1.90 2.58 17.52
C TRP A 21 -2.68 1.57 18.36
N ASP A 22 -2.46 1.62 19.67
CA ASP A 22 -3.36 0.98 20.63
C ASP A 22 -4.62 1.86 20.75
N PHE A 23 -5.74 1.34 20.28
CA PHE A 23 -6.99 2.08 20.23
C PHE A 23 -7.55 2.37 21.63
N GLU A 24 -7.41 1.44 22.57
CA GLU A 24 -7.88 1.60 23.94
C GLU A 24 -7.04 2.61 24.70
N LYS A 25 -5.73 2.49 24.62
CA LYS A 25 -4.77 3.37 25.30
C LYS A 25 -4.54 4.69 24.56
N ARG A 26 -4.98 4.79 23.31
CA ARG A 26 -4.78 5.95 22.41
C ARG A 26 -3.31 6.37 22.32
N LYS A 27 -2.44 5.38 22.16
CA LYS A 27 -0.99 5.58 22.09
C LYS A 27 -0.41 4.86 20.89
N PRO A 28 0.65 5.44 20.26
CA PRO A 28 1.40 4.72 19.24
C PRO A 28 2.09 3.50 19.84
N ILE A 29 2.07 2.38 19.11
CA ILE A 29 2.73 1.13 19.47
C ILE A 29 4.02 0.99 18.68
N GLU A 30 3.93 1.19 17.36
CA GLU A 30 5.01 0.94 16.41
C GLU A 30 4.86 1.86 15.20
N SER A 31 5.97 2.13 14.50
CA SER A 31 5.97 2.88 13.25
C SER A 31 6.98 2.27 12.28
N PHE A 32 6.56 2.09 11.03
CA PHE A 32 7.41 1.61 9.95
C PHE A 32 7.68 2.71 8.95
N TYR A 33 8.95 3.00 8.73
CA TYR A 33 9.37 3.80 7.59
C TYR A 33 9.52 2.88 6.37
N LEU A 34 8.70 3.10 5.36
CA LEU A 34 8.61 2.24 4.17
C LEU A 34 9.59 2.64 3.05
N GLY A 35 10.30 3.75 3.21
CA GLY A 35 11.27 4.22 2.22
C GLY A 35 10.64 4.55 0.87
N GLU A 36 11.33 4.19 -0.20
CA GLU A 36 10.88 4.43 -1.58
C GLU A 36 9.66 3.56 -1.97
N ASP A 37 9.48 2.42 -1.31
CA ASP A 37 8.34 1.53 -1.55
C ASP A 37 7.03 2.06 -0.95
N GLY A 38 7.09 3.02 -0.05
CA GLY A 38 5.94 3.56 0.67
C GLY A 38 5.57 4.99 0.30
N LEU A 39 5.73 5.40 -0.94
CA LEU A 39 5.36 6.76 -1.32
C LEU A 39 3.85 6.93 -1.39
N VAL A 40 3.32 7.75 -0.50
CA VAL A 40 1.87 8.00 -0.31
C VAL A 40 1.12 6.72 0.07
N PRO A 41 1.31 6.17 1.29
CA PRO A 41 0.47 5.11 1.81
C PRO A 41 -0.95 5.67 1.93
N LEU A 42 -1.86 5.20 1.10
CA LEU A 42 -3.16 5.84 0.95
C LEU A 42 -4.28 5.06 1.63
N GLU A 43 -4.24 3.76 1.58
CA GLU A 43 -5.30 2.92 2.10
C GLU A 43 -4.76 1.69 2.82
N VAL A 44 -5.35 1.39 3.98
CA VAL A 44 -5.00 0.24 4.82
C VAL A 44 -6.20 -0.69 4.92
N LYS A 45 -5.98 -1.99 4.75
CA LYS A 45 -6.98 -3.05 4.94
C LYS A 45 -6.44 -4.13 5.86
N PHE A 46 -7.30 -4.59 6.74
CA PHE A 46 -7.06 -5.74 7.60
C PHE A 46 -7.70 -6.99 6.98
N HIS A 47 -7.23 -8.17 7.35
CA HIS A 47 -8.01 -9.38 7.17
C HIS A 47 -9.34 -9.27 7.92
N HIS A 48 -10.38 -9.91 7.41
CA HIS A 48 -11.70 -9.96 8.04
C HIS A 48 -11.74 -10.96 9.20
N ASN A 49 -10.88 -11.99 9.16
CA ASN A 49 -10.71 -12.92 10.27
C ASN A 49 -10.14 -12.16 11.49
N PRO A 50 -10.89 -12.07 12.60
CA PRO A 50 -10.45 -11.32 13.79
C PRO A 50 -9.21 -11.92 14.48
N ASP A 51 -8.91 -13.19 14.23
CA ASP A 51 -7.73 -13.86 14.78
C ASP A 51 -6.48 -13.65 13.91
N SER A 52 -6.63 -13.07 12.73
CA SER A 52 -5.52 -12.76 11.85
C SER A 52 -4.80 -11.49 12.30
N THR A 53 -3.48 -11.52 12.23
CA THR A 53 -2.63 -10.35 12.48
C THR A 53 -2.14 -9.69 11.19
N HIS A 54 -2.65 -10.12 10.04
CA HIS A 54 -2.22 -9.67 8.73
C HIS A 54 -3.06 -8.49 8.22
N GLY A 55 -2.42 -7.64 7.44
CA GLY A 55 -3.08 -6.58 6.70
C GLY A 55 -2.22 -6.04 5.57
N PHE A 56 -2.81 -5.17 4.78
CA PHE A 56 -2.20 -4.63 3.57
C PHE A 56 -2.34 -3.11 3.52
N CYS A 57 -1.35 -2.46 2.92
CA CYS A 57 -1.38 -1.05 2.63
C CYS A 57 -1.03 -0.81 1.17
N GLY A 58 -1.88 -0.07 0.46
CA GLY A 58 -1.60 0.41 -0.88
C GLY A 58 -0.84 1.73 -0.85
N ALA A 59 0.35 1.77 -1.43
CA ALA A 59 1.14 2.98 -1.61
C ALA A 59 0.90 3.54 -3.02
N ALA A 60 0.20 4.68 -3.08
CA ALA A 60 -0.37 5.19 -4.33
C ALA A 60 0.66 5.54 -5.40
N LEU A 61 1.71 6.29 -5.06
CA LEU A 61 2.65 6.81 -6.05
C LEU A 61 3.82 5.86 -6.32
N SER A 62 4.23 5.03 -5.36
CA SER A 62 5.16 3.94 -5.61
C SER A 62 4.49 2.73 -6.26
N THR A 63 3.16 2.70 -6.30
CA THR A 63 2.31 1.67 -6.91
C THR A 63 2.62 0.27 -6.38
N ASN A 64 2.80 0.19 -5.07
CA ASN A 64 3.15 -1.03 -4.35
C ASN A 64 2.06 -1.43 -3.36
N VAL A 65 2.01 -2.70 -3.02
CA VAL A 65 1.29 -3.18 -1.83
C VAL A 65 2.28 -3.68 -0.80
N ILE A 66 2.15 -3.13 0.37
CA ILE A 66 2.88 -3.50 1.57
C ILE A 66 1.99 -4.45 2.38
N HIS A 67 2.49 -5.63 2.67
CA HIS A 67 1.93 -6.58 3.62
C HIS A 67 2.58 -6.35 4.98
N TRP A 68 1.79 -6.34 6.03
CA TRP A 68 2.29 -6.25 7.40
C TRP A 68 1.59 -7.29 8.28
N TRP A 69 2.31 -7.77 9.29
CA TRP A 69 1.80 -8.79 10.22
C TRP A 69 2.53 -8.74 11.56
N LYS A 70 1.99 -9.47 12.52
CA LYS A 70 2.66 -9.76 13.77
C LYS A 70 3.27 -11.15 13.70
N ASP A 71 4.56 -11.27 13.98
CA ASP A 71 5.25 -12.56 14.00
C ASP A 71 4.99 -13.35 15.29
N ASN A 72 5.58 -14.55 15.40
CA ASN A 72 5.42 -15.42 16.56
C ASN A 72 6.00 -14.84 17.86
N ASP A 73 6.89 -13.85 17.77
CA ASP A 73 7.47 -13.14 18.90
C ASP A 73 6.68 -11.87 19.26
N GLU A 74 5.45 -11.74 18.74
CA GLU A 74 4.58 -10.58 18.93
C GLU A 74 5.15 -9.25 18.37
N LYS A 75 6.11 -9.33 17.43
CA LYS A 75 6.70 -8.17 16.77
C LYS A 75 6.04 -7.89 15.45
N TRP A 76 5.80 -6.63 15.17
CA TRP A 76 5.31 -6.17 13.89
C TRP A 76 6.41 -6.26 12.82
N GLN A 77 6.03 -6.79 11.66
CA GLN A 77 6.88 -6.96 10.49
C GLN A 77 6.17 -6.38 9.27
N TRP A 78 6.92 -6.09 8.23
CA TRP A 78 6.35 -5.68 6.94
C TRP A 78 7.26 -6.10 5.78
N GLU A 79 6.66 -6.23 4.60
CA GLU A 79 7.34 -6.52 3.35
C GLU A 79 6.55 -5.96 2.17
N LYS A 80 7.21 -5.70 1.05
CA LYS A 80 6.55 -5.40 -0.21
C LYS A 80 6.20 -6.71 -0.91
N VAL A 81 4.91 -6.93 -1.20
CA VAL A 81 4.41 -8.17 -1.82
C VAL A 81 3.93 -7.97 -3.25
N ILE A 82 3.51 -6.76 -3.62
CA ILE A 82 3.13 -6.42 -4.99
C ILE A 82 3.89 -5.17 -5.40
N ASP A 83 4.48 -5.23 -6.59
CA ASP A 83 5.19 -4.12 -7.23
C ASP A 83 4.67 -3.98 -8.65
N ILE A 84 4.08 -2.83 -8.97
CA ILE A 84 3.48 -2.57 -10.28
C ILE A 84 4.38 -1.61 -11.03
N GLU A 85 4.97 -2.09 -12.11
CA GLU A 85 5.87 -1.31 -12.94
C GLU A 85 5.15 -0.13 -13.59
N ASN A 86 5.90 0.95 -13.77
CA ASN A 86 5.43 2.11 -14.51
C ASN A 86 5.25 1.74 -15.98
N GLU A 87 4.21 2.29 -16.61
CA GLU A 87 3.91 2.06 -18.02
C GLU A 87 4.34 3.24 -18.88
N MET A 88 4.90 2.96 -20.06
CA MET A 88 5.21 3.98 -21.07
C MET A 88 3.97 4.26 -21.94
N HIS A 89 3.61 5.51 -22.07
CA HIS A 89 2.53 5.92 -22.97
C HIS A 89 3.07 6.91 -24.02
N PRO A 90 2.71 6.77 -25.32
CA PRO A 90 3.26 7.59 -26.39
C PRO A 90 3.07 9.11 -26.22
N GLU A 91 2.02 9.51 -25.54
CA GLU A 91 1.66 10.92 -25.31
C GLU A 91 2.28 11.51 -24.04
N TRP A 92 2.97 10.71 -23.23
CA TRP A 92 3.56 11.15 -21.98
C TRP A 92 5.10 11.10 -22.03
N PRO A 93 5.78 12.16 -21.59
CA PRO A 93 7.24 12.24 -21.69
C PRO A 93 7.97 11.36 -20.66
N ILE A 94 7.27 10.84 -19.67
CA ILE A 94 7.82 10.04 -18.56
C ILE A 94 6.99 8.77 -18.34
N PRO A 95 7.59 7.71 -17.77
CA PRO A 95 6.83 6.53 -17.36
C PRO A 95 5.75 6.90 -16.34
N LEU A 96 4.53 6.37 -16.54
CA LEU A 96 3.38 6.61 -15.68
C LEU A 96 3.33 5.59 -14.54
N PRO A 97 3.31 6.01 -13.28
CA PRO A 97 2.96 5.14 -12.17
C PRO A 97 1.47 4.76 -12.27
N GLY A 98 1.11 3.61 -11.71
CA GLY A 98 -0.30 3.19 -11.71
C GLY A 98 -1.20 4.15 -10.93
N VAL A 99 -0.67 4.79 -9.92
CA VAL A 99 -1.40 5.59 -8.91
C VAL A 99 -2.53 4.75 -8.33
N MET A 100 -2.14 3.81 -7.48
CA MET A 100 -3.06 2.94 -6.79
C MET A 100 -3.98 3.76 -5.88
N SER A 101 -5.26 3.83 -6.20
CA SER A 101 -6.21 4.68 -5.49
C SER A 101 -7.06 3.93 -4.48
N ALA A 102 -7.20 2.62 -4.61
CA ALA A 102 -7.91 1.79 -3.64
C ALA A 102 -7.39 0.35 -3.62
N ILE A 103 -7.49 -0.27 -2.45
CA ILE A 103 -7.32 -1.71 -2.27
C ILE A 103 -8.52 -2.28 -1.51
N LEU A 104 -8.86 -3.53 -1.75
CA LEU A 104 -9.94 -4.25 -1.08
C LEU A 104 -9.54 -5.70 -0.85
N VAL A 105 -9.75 -6.21 0.35
CA VAL A 105 -9.60 -7.62 0.67
C VAL A 105 -10.97 -8.30 0.58
N SER A 106 -11.04 -9.48 -0.04
CA SER A 106 -12.27 -10.28 -0.10
C SER A 106 -12.71 -10.73 1.29
N MET A 107 -14.01 -10.97 1.47
CA MET A 107 -14.59 -11.35 2.77
C MET A 107 -14.06 -12.69 3.32
N ASP A 108 -13.51 -13.52 2.45
CA ASP A 108 -12.90 -14.81 2.83
C ASP A 108 -11.37 -14.71 2.98
N ASP A 109 -10.81 -13.51 2.91
CA ASP A 109 -9.38 -13.18 3.04
C ASP A 109 -8.46 -13.89 2.02
N LYS A 110 -9.02 -14.29 0.86
CA LYS A 110 -8.25 -15.01 -0.16
C LYS A 110 -7.76 -14.14 -1.30
N TYR A 111 -8.41 -13.02 -1.54
CA TYR A 111 -8.11 -12.16 -2.68
C TYR A 111 -7.95 -10.71 -2.27
N LEU A 112 -6.99 -10.06 -2.88
CA LEU A 112 -6.82 -8.61 -2.82
C LEU A 112 -7.12 -8.03 -4.20
N TYR A 113 -7.98 -7.03 -4.23
CA TYR A 113 -8.31 -6.25 -5.41
C TYR A 113 -7.68 -4.87 -5.28
N LEU A 114 -7.14 -4.35 -6.35
CA LEU A 114 -6.64 -2.99 -6.41
C LEU A 114 -6.98 -2.37 -7.76
N ASN A 115 -7.00 -1.04 -7.79
CA ASN A 115 -7.12 -0.30 -9.03
C ASN A 115 -5.97 0.67 -9.20
N ASN A 116 -5.49 0.77 -10.44
CA ASN A 116 -4.46 1.70 -10.86
C ASN A 116 -5.12 2.80 -11.71
N TRP A 117 -5.27 3.97 -11.12
CA TRP A 117 -6.03 5.05 -11.73
C TRP A 117 -5.45 5.53 -13.05
N LEU A 118 -4.12 5.71 -13.15
CA LEU A 118 -3.49 6.18 -14.39
C LEU A 118 -3.32 5.08 -15.45
N HIS A 119 -3.17 3.81 -15.03
CA HIS A 119 -3.16 2.69 -15.98
C HIS A 119 -4.57 2.35 -16.49
N GLY A 120 -5.62 2.74 -15.74
CA GLY A 120 -7.01 2.47 -16.09
C GLY A 120 -7.40 1.00 -15.92
N ASP A 121 -6.73 0.27 -15.05
CA ASP A 121 -6.97 -1.15 -14.80
C ASP A 121 -7.39 -1.46 -13.36
N MET A 122 -7.94 -2.65 -13.19
CA MET A 122 -8.21 -3.28 -11.90
C MET A 122 -7.56 -4.65 -11.91
N ARG A 123 -6.87 -5.01 -10.82
CA ARG A 123 -6.16 -6.28 -10.68
C ARG A 123 -6.66 -7.06 -9.47
N GLN A 124 -6.63 -8.38 -9.60
CA GLN A 124 -6.90 -9.32 -8.51
C GLN A 124 -5.66 -10.14 -8.24
N TYR A 125 -5.32 -10.29 -6.96
CA TYR A 125 -4.21 -11.11 -6.49
C TYR A 125 -4.72 -12.15 -5.51
N ASP A 126 -4.18 -13.36 -5.59
CA ASP A 126 -4.40 -14.40 -4.59
C ASP A 126 -3.49 -14.11 -3.39
N ILE A 127 -4.09 -13.91 -2.22
CA ILE A 127 -3.41 -13.64 -0.95
C ILE A 127 -3.62 -14.76 0.06
N THR A 128 -3.98 -15.96 -0.40
CA THR A 128 -4.09 -17.15 0.47
C THR A 128 -2.79 -17.43 1.21
N ASP A 129 -1.65 -17.16 0.56
CA ASP A 129 -0.35 -17.02 1.20
C ASP A 129 0.04 -15.53 1.13
N PRO A 130 -0.15 -14.75 2.20
CA PRO A 130 0.04 -13.30 2.16
C PRO A 130 1.50 -12.86 1.95
N HIS A 131 2.45 -13.79 2.00
CA HIS A 131 3.88 -13.55 1.76
C HIS A 131 4.31 -13.73 0.28
N LYS A 132 3.35 -14.02 -0.63
CA LYS A 132 3.65 -14.27 -2.05
C LYS A 132 2.85 -13.39 -2.97
#